data_2c8e113927f9b602c6c5e85e42f59bce
#
_entry.id   2c8e113927f9b602c6c5e85e42f59bce
#
_cell.length_a   1.000
_cell.length_b   1.000
_cell.length_c   1.000
_cell.angle_alpha   90.00
_cell.angle_beta   90.00
_cell.angle_gamma   90.00
#
_symmetry.space_group_name_H-M   'P 1'
#
loop_
_entity.id
_entity.type
_entity.pdbx_description
1 polymer ?
#
loop_
_entity_poly.entity_id
_entity_poly.type
_entity_poly.pdbx_seq_one_letter_code
_entity_poly.pdbx_strand_id
1 'polypeptide(L)'
;MTTAELEENVYSALIADNILTDLLPKNNKSVFHLQAPSVYPDYPIIVYSPISDVPVLHGDNSENLHRVTMRIHIVTNFDGGVEIYQNVKRIMAELGFTRMQTTQFLEDGRKIQAVDFKIITEVL
;
A
#
# COMPACT_ATOMS: atom_id res chain seq x y z
N MET A 1 -12.79 -3.69 -12.39
CA MET A 1 -12.51 -3.85 -10.96
C MET A 1 -12.65 -2.50 -10.28
N THR A 2 -13.40 -2.44 -9.20
CA THR A 2 -13.62 -1.17 -8.47
C THR A 2 -12.46 -0.88 -7.54
N THR A 3 -12.38 0.38 -7.09
CA THR A 3 -11.37 0.77 -6.09
C THR A 3 -11.51 -0.04 -4.80
N ALA A 4 -12.75 -0.30 -4.38
CA ALA A 4 -13.00 -1.12 -3.20
C ALA A 4 -12.48 -2.55 -3.36
N GLU A 5 -12.65 -3.14 -4.53
CA GLU A 5 -12.09 -4.47 -4.81
C GLU A 5 -10.56 -4.47 -4.81
N LEU A 6 -9.94 -3.41 -5.34
CA LEU A 6 -8.49 -3.26 -5.31
C LEU A 6 -7.98 -3.12 -3.87
N GLU A 7 -8.68 -2.37 -3.03
CA GLU A 7 -8.33 -2.25 -1.61
C GLU A 7 -8.37 -3.61 -0.92
N GLU A 8 -9.41 -4.39 -1.16
CA GLU A 8 -9.54 -5.73 -0.60
C GLU A 8 -8.41 -6.65 -1.08
N ASN A 9 -8.08 -6.57 -2.36
CA ASN A 9 -6.99 -7.38 -2.93
C ASN A 9 -5.65 -7.03 -2.30
N VAL A 10 -5.39 -5.74 -2.11
CA VAL A 10 -4.15 -5.28 -1.47
C VAL A 10 -4.08 -5.79 -0.04
N TYR A 11 -5.15 -5.58 0.72
CA TYR A 11 -5.20 -6.03 2.11
C TYR A 11 -4.98 -7.55 2.21
N SER A 12 -5.73 -8.31 1.42
CA SER A 12 -5.65 -9.77 1.44
C SER A 12 -4.25 -10.27 1.08
N ALA A 13 -3.63 -9.65 0.09
CA ALA A 13 -2.29 -10.04 -0.32
C ALA A 13 -1.24 -9.72 0.75
N LEU A 14 -1.36 -8.55 1.39
CA LEU A 14 -0.42 -8.15 2.45
C LEU A 14 -0.52 -9.08 3.66
N ILE A 15 -1.71 -9.41 4.10
CA ILE A 15 -1.89 -10.23 5.30
C ILE A 15 -1.65 -11.72 5.06
N ALA A 16 -1.76 -12.18 3.81
CA ALA A 16 -1.54 -13.58 3.46
C ALA A 16 -0.07 -13.92 3.25
N ASP A 17 0.79 -12.94 3.10
CA ASP A 17 2.21 -13.15 2.84
C ASP A 17 2.96 -13.35 4.15
N ASN A 18 3.38 -14.58 4.42
CA ASN A 18 4.04 -14.92 5.67
C ASN A 18 5.42 -14.27 5.83
N ILE A 19 6.11 -14.04 4.71
CA ILE A 19 7.41 -13.36 4.77
C ILE A 19 7.24 -11.95 5.29
N LEU A 20 6.22 -11.24 4.80
CA LEU A 20 5.93 -9.90 5.26
C LEU A 20 5.41 -9.89 6.70
N THR A 21 4.39 -10.70 7.01
CA THR A 21 3.75 -10.66 8.33
C THR A 21 4.69 -11.10 9.44
N ASP A 22 5.67 -11.96 9.16
CA ASP A 22 6.68 -12.34 10.14
C ASP A 22 7.61 -11.19 10.51
N LEU A 23 7.68 -10.16 9.70
CA LEU A 23 8.45 -8.95 9.99
C LEU A 23 7.67 -7.93 10.82
N LEU A 24 6.39 -8.17 11.06
CA LEU A 24 5.50 -7.25 11.76
C LEU A 24 5.18 -7.78 13.17
N PRO A 25 5.14 -6.91 14.20
CA PRO A 25 5.00 -7.35 15.59
C PRO A 25 3.66 -8.03 15.92
N LYS A 26 2.59 -7.60 15.25
CA LYS A 26 1.25 -8.18 15.44
C LYS A 26 0.81 -8.98 14.21
N ASN A 27 1.75 -9.38 13.35
CA ASN A 27 1.50 -10.12 12.12
C ASN A 27 0.43 -9.40 11.28
N ASN A 28 -0.64 -10.09 10.90
CA ASN A 28 -1.69 -9.50 10.07
C ASN A 28 -2.42 -8.33 10.75
N LYS A 29 -2.35 -8.20 12.05
CA LYS A 29 -2.98 -7.09 12.79
C LYS A 29 -2.14 -5.81 12.78
N SER A 30 -0.96 -5.84 12.17
CA SER A 30 -0.11 -4.66 11.98
C SER A 30 -0.37 -3.96 10.66
N VAL A 31 -1.38 -4.39 9.88
CA VAL A 31 -1.76 -3.78 8.60
C VAL A 31 -3.08 -3.05 8.78
N PHE A 32 -3.08 -1.74 8.53
CA PHE A 32 -4.24 -0.88 8.78
C PHE A 32 -4.70 -0.20 7.49
N HIS A 33 -6.01 0.06 7.41
CA HIS A 33 -6.64 0.73 6.28
C HIS A 33 -6.87 2.21 6.60
N LEU A 34 -6.42 3.08 5.71
CA LEU A 34 -6.59 4.54 5.74
C LEU A 34 -5.79 5.27 6.81
N GLN A 35 -5.76 4.79 8.02
CA GLN A 35 -5.03 5.46 9.08
C GLN A 35 -4.60 4.47 10.17
N ALA A 36 -3.55 4.82 10.89
CA ALA A 36 -3.11 4.07 12.05
C ALA A 36 -4.12 4.25 13.20
N PRO A 37 -4.20 3.27 14.11
CA PRO A 37 -5.11 3.40 15.24
C PRO A 37 -4.70 4.56 16.16
N SER A 38 -5.67 5.12 16.89
CA SER A 38 -5.44 6.22 17.82
C SER A 38 -4.65 5.81 19.07
N VAL A 39 -4.64 4.53 19.38
CA VAL A 39 -3.82 3.97 20.45
C VAL A 39 -2.48 3.57 19.85
N TYR A 40 -1.37 3.85 20.54
CA TYR A 40 -0.04 3.55 20.03
C TYR A 40 0.11 2.08 19.67
N PRO A 41 0.24 1.74 18.39
CA PRO A 41 0.49 0.36 17.99
C PRO A 41 1.96 0.02 18.21
N ASP A 42 2.25 -1.28 18.24
CA ASP A 42 3.64 -1.74 18.19
C ASP A 42 4.15 -1.59 16.76
N TYR A 43 5.28 -0.97 16.59
CA TYR A 43 5.91 -0.74 15.29
C TYR A 43 6.89 -1.86 14.95
N PRO A 44 7.12 -2.18 13.67
CA PRO A 44 6.61 -1.50 12.47
C PRO A 44 5.15 -1.82 12.15
N ILE A 45 4.50 -0.89 11.46
CA ILE A 45 3.15 -1.08 10.93
C ILE A 45 3.09 -0.69 9.47
N ILE A 46 2.04 -1.17 8.79
CA ILE A 46 1.73 -0.81 7.41
C ILE A 46 0.36 -0.16 7.40
N VAL A 47 0.25 0.99 6.71
CA VAL A 47 -1.04 1.67 6.50
C VAL A 47 -1.22 1.84 4.99
N TYR A 48 -2.28 1.28 4.44
CA TYR A 48 -2.56 1.39 3.01
C TYR A 48 -3.81 2.23 2.78
N SER A 49 -3.79 3.01 1.70
CA SER A 49 -4.95 3.81 1.32
C SER A 49 -4.91 4.14 -0.16
N PRO A 50 -6.07 4.15 -0.84
CA PRO A 50 -6.14 4.70 -2.18
C PRO A 50 -6.05 6.22 -2.07
N ILE A 51 -5.26 6.84 -2.92
CA ILE A 51 -5.10 8.30 -2.90
C ILE A 51 -5.64 8.96 -4.16
N SER A 52 -5.86 8.22 -5.23
CA SER A 52 -6.51 8.75 -6.42
C SER A 52 -7.10 7.64 -7.27
N ASP A 53 -8.15 7.98 -7.98
CA ASP A 53 -8.82 7.13 -8.96
C ASP A 53 -9.27 8.05 -10.07
N VAL A 54 -8.59 8.01 -11.21
CA VAL A 54 -8.85 8.93 -12.30
C VAL A 54 -9.07 8.17 -13.61
N PRO A 55 -9.95 8.66 -14.48
CA PRO A 55 -10.15 8.03 -15.77
C PRO A 55 -8.90 8.18 -16.65
N VAL A 56 -8.67 7.18 -17.47
CA VAL A 56 -7.60 7.21 -18.48
C VAL A 56 -8.27 7.54 -19.81
N LEU A 57 -7.93 8.68 -20.38
CA LEU A 57 -8.54 9.15 -21.61
C LEU A 57 -7.76 8.67 -22.83
N HIS A 58 -8.40 7.85 -23.66
CA HIS A 58 -7.84 7.32 -24.90
C HIS A 58 -8.87 7.42 -26.01
N GLY A 59 -9.01 8.55 -26.65
CA GLY A 59 -9.95 8.66 -27.76
C GLY A 59 -11.37 8.22 -27.37
N ASP A 60 -11.95 7.32 -28.10
CA ASP A 60 -13.39 7.10 -28.09
C ASP A 60 -13.98 6.27 -26.96
N ASN A 61 -13.19 5.43 -26.30
CA ASN A 61 -13.74 4.39 -25.43
C ASN A 61 -13.05 4.28 -24.09
N SER A 62 -12.43 5.32 -23.64
CA SER A 62 -11.55 5.25 -22.48
C SER A 62 -12.25 5.42 -21.15
N GLU A 63 -13.53 5.70 -21.14
CA GLU A 63 -14.27 5.82 -19.89
C GLU A 63 -14.32 4.54 -19.06
N ASN A 64 -14.02 3.39 -19.68
CA ASN A 64 -13.97 2.12 -18.96
C ASN A 64 -12.65 1.86 -18.28
N LEU A 65 -11.62 2.65 -18.57
CA LEU A 65 -10.31 2.50 -17.95
C LEU A 65 -10.08 3.60 -16.93
N HIS A 66 -9.54 3.21 -15.80
CA HIS A 66 -9.14 4.19 -14.80
C HIS A 66 -7.80 3.79 -14.17
N ARG A 67 -7.08 4.79 -13.70
CA ARG A 67 -5.83 4.61 -12.97
C ARG A 67 -6.09 4.83 -11.50
N VAL A 68 -5.77 3.82 -10.71
CA VAL A 68 -5.86 3.91 -9.26
C VAL A 68 -4.45 3.98 -8.69
N THR A 69 -4.22 4.93 -7.80
CA THR A 69 -2.98 5.04 -7.07
C THR A 69 -3.22 4.63 -5.62
N MET A 70 -2.44 3.66 -5.17
CA MET A 70 -2.49 3.16 -3.80
C MET A 70 -1.22 3.61 -3.09
N ARG A 71 -1.37 4.24 -1.94
CA ARG A 71 -0.23 4.64 -1.10
C ARG A 71 -0.09 3.69 0.05
N ILE A 72 1.11 3.20 0.26
CA ILE A 72 1.43 2.34 1.39
C ILE A 72 2.46 3.04 2.25
N HIS A 73 2.08 3.32 3.50
CA HIS A 73 2.99 3.85 4.50
C HIS A 73 3.59 2.70 5.28
N ILE A 74 4.91 2.67 5.34
CA ILE A 74 5.65 1.75 6.21
C ILE A 74 6.22 2.59 7.33
N VAL A 75 5.73 2.37 8.55
CA VAL A 75 6.12 3.17 9.71
C VAL A 75 6.99 2.31 10.60
N THR A 76 8.24 2.73 10.81
CA THR A 76 9.20 2.00 11.64
C THR A 76 9.76 2.90 12.72
N ASN A 77 10.28 2.29 13.77
CA ASN A 77 11.05 3.01 14.78
C ASN A 77 12.44 3.24 14.20
N PHE A 78 12.79 4.46 13.94
CA PHE A 78 14.10 4.97 13.57
C PHE A 78 14.88 4.16 12.51
N ASP A 79 15.15 2.87 12.73
CA ASP A 79 15.89 2.01 11.80
C ASP A 79 15.04 0.86 11.30
N GLY A 80 15.41 0.30 10.18
CA GLY A 80 14.75 -0.86 9.62
C GLY A 80 13.77 -0.47 8.53
N GLY A 81 12.94 -1.45 8.16
CA GLY A 81 11.96 -1.27 7.10
C GLY A 81 12.45 -1.66 5.72
N VAL A 82 13.74 -1.96 5.53
CA VAL A 82 14.28 -2.35 4.22
C VAL A 82 13.63 -3.64 3.75
N GLU A 83 13.60 -4.66 4.59
CA GLU A 83 12.99 -5.93 4.24
C GLU A 83 11.49 -5.81 4.04
N ILE A 84 10.82 -5.02 4.90
CA ILE A 84 9.39 -4.76 4.76
C ILE A 84 9.12 -4.08 3.42
N TYR A 85 9.88 -3.05 3.10
CA TYR A 85 9.75 -2.32 1.85
C TYR A 85 9.93 -3.24 0.63
N GLN A 86 10.96 -4.08 0.65
CA GLN A 86 11.20 -5.03 -0.45
C GLN A 86 10.06 -6.00 -0.63
N ASN A 87 9.49 -6.51 0.46
CA ASN A 87 8.37 -7.43 0.39
C ASN A 87 7.07 -6.75 -0.05
N VAL A 88 6.84 -5.52 0.39
CA VAL A 88 5.70 -4.73 -0.08
C VAL A 88 5.79 -4.51 -1.59
N LYS A 89 6.98 -4.13 -2.09
CA LYS A 89 7.17 -3.96 -3.54
C LYS A 89 6.88 -5.25 -4.30
N ARG A 90 7.37 -6.38 -3.80
CA ARG A 90 7.14 -7.68 -4.43
C ARG A 90 5.66 -8.02 -4.48
N ILE A 91 4.97 -7.87 -3.36
CA ILE A 91 3.54 -8.18 -3.27
C ILE A 91 2.73 -7.31 -4.21
N MET A 92 2.99 -6.01 -4.23
CA MET A 92 2.28 -5.09 -5.10
C MET A 92 2.56 -5.36 -6.58
N ALA A 93 3.79 -5.73 -6.93
CA ALA A 93 4.13 -6.12 -8.30
C ALA A 93 3.36 -7.38 -8.72
N GLU A 94 3.24 -8.36 -7.84
CA GLU A 94 2.48 -9.58 -8.12
C GLU A 94 1.00 -9.30 -8.34
N LEU A 95 0.47 -8.24 -7.73
CA LEU A 95 -0.91 -7.80 -7.94
C LEU A 95 -1.09 -6.98 -9.23
N GLY A 96 0.00 -6.66 -9.92
CA GLY A 96 -0.06 -5.89 -11.15
C GLY A 96 0.17 -4.39 -10.99
N PHE A 97 0.52 -3.94 -9.79
CA PHE A 97 0.84 -2.53 -9.56
C PHE A 97 2.26 -2.20 -9.98
N THR A 98 2.45 -0.97 -10.41
CA THR A 98 3.76 -0.41 -10.74
C THR A 98 4.12 0.65 -9.72
N ARG A 99 5.31 0.60 -9.16
CA ARG A 99 5.77 1.61 -8.21
C ARG A 99 6.00 2.93 -8.94
N MET A 100 5.46 4.00 -8.40
CA MET A 100 5.62 5.35 -8.94
C MET A 100 6.75 6.11 -8.26
N GLN A 101 6.72 6.15 -6.93
CA GLN A 101 7.69 6.91 -6.15
C GLN A 101 7.73 6.40 -4.71
N THR A 102 8.81 6.71 -4.03
CA THR A 102 8.97 6.47 -2.61
C THR A 102 9.46 7.76 -1.97
N THR A 103 8.79 8.17 -0.90
CA THR A 103 9.17 9.34 -0.12
C THR A 103 9.44 8.89 1.31
N GLN A 104 10.47 9.44 1.94
CA GLN A 104 10.78 9.13 3.34
C GLN A 104 10.77 10.41 4.16
N PHE A 105 10.25 10.33 5.37
CA PHE A 105 10.29 11.46 6.30
C PHE A 105 10.21 10.94 7.75
N LEU A 106 10.52 11.81 8.68
CA LEU A 106 10.44 11.53 10.11
C LEU A 106 9.22 12.23 10.70
N GLU A 107 8.49 11.52 11.55
CA GLU A 107 7.36 12.09 12.26
C GLU A 107 7.30 11.44 13.64
N ASP A 108 7.31 12.26 14.68
CA ASP A 108 7.30 11.81 16.08
C ASP A 108 8.38 10.79 16.40
N GLY A 109 9.57 10.98 15.81
CA GLY A 109 10.71 10.09 16.02
C GLY A 109 10.64 8.78 15.26
N ARG A 110 9.66 8.63 14.37
CA ARG A 110 9.50 7.43 13.55
C ARG A 110 9.79 7.72 12.10
N LYS A 111 10.37 6.74 11.43
CA LYS A 111 10.62 6.80 10.00
C LYS A 111 9.38 6.33 9.25
N ILE A 112 8.90 7.16 8.35
CA ILE A 112 7.77 6.82 7.49
C ILE A 112 8.25 6.76 6.05
N GLN A 113 8.02 5.61 5.39
CA GLN A 113 8.21 5.47 3.96
C GLN A 113 6.84 5.45 3.30
N ALA A 114 6.57 6.44 2.47
CA ALA A 114 5.34 6.50 1.70
C ALA A 114 5.63 6.02 0.29
N VAL A 115 5.10 4.88 -0.08
CA VAL A 115 5.34 4.26 -1.39
C VAL A 115 4.06 4.30 -2.19
N ASP A 116 4.11 4.92 -3.36
CA ASP A 116 2.96 5.04 -4.25
C ASP A 116 3.06 4.02 -5.36
N PHE A 117 1.96 3.29 -5.56
CA PHE A 117 1.81 2.29 -6.62
C PHE A 117 0.59 2.63 -7.45
N LYS A 118 0.66 2.38 -8.74
CA LYS A 118 -0.47 2.59 -9.64
C LYS A 118 -0.83 1.30 -10.37
N ILE A 119 -2.10 1.20 -10.72
CA ILE A 119 -2.60 0.16 -11.60
C ILE A 119 -3.64 0.80 -12.53
N ILE A 120 -3.68 0.34 -13.77
CA ILE A 120 -4.72 0.74 -14.71
C ILE A 120 -5.64 -0.46 -14.86
N THR A 121 -6.93 -0.24 -14.65
CA THR A 121 -7.91 -1.33 -14.66
C THR A 121 -9.23 -0.86 -15.24
N GLU A 122 -10.06 -1.82 -15.67
CA GLU A 122 -11.39 -1.51 -16.16
C GLU A 122 -12.35 -1.31 -15.02
N VAL A 123 -13.24 -0.34 -15.21
CA VAL A 123 -14.38 -0.13 -14.33
C VAL A 123 -15.52 -1.00 -14.85
N LEU A 124 -16.04 -1.86 -14.01
CA LEU A 124 -17.19 -2.69 -14.36
C LEU A 124 -18.50 -2.07 -13.90
#